data_20c3a960ca673e02f035cf30da43360f
#
_entry.id   20c3a960ca673e02f035cf30da43360f
#
_cell.length_a   1.000
_cell.length_b   1.000
_cell.length_c   1.000
_cell.angle_alpha   90.00
_cell.angle_beta   90.00
_cell.angle_gamma   90.00
#
_symmetry.space_group_name_H-M   'P 1'
#
loop_
_entity.id
_entity.type
_entity.pdbx_description
1 polymer ?
#
loop_
_entity_poly.entity_id
_entity_poly.type
_entity_poly.pdbx_seq_one_letter_code
_entity_poly.pdbx_strand_id
1 'polypeptide(L)'
;MAREEEELGLVVIGAGLGRTGTNSLKIALELLYKKPCYHLKEIYLHQHSHIAKWMELDKKLTESPDKKIDKALCHKIFKGYIAAIDHPACAYYKELLELYPKSKVVLTIRDPEIWLAGCRSTILPRDIDQPRTWSFQFLRKCIGLSQFHELFLINCRRVFGEQMDFSNDTSMLNGFVQWNQNVIQSVPSDRLLKFDISQGWEPLCKFLQLPIPDCPFPHVNEYNELRRLLKLEQRILKLSKWLLPTLILFIFAYIFYKFVL
;
A
#
# COMPACT_ATOMS: atom_id res chain seq x y z
N MET A 1 -2.18 -31.89 5.87
CA MET A 1 -2.52 -30.55 6.45
C MET A 1 -1.41 -29.51 6.25
N ALA A 2 -0.19 -29.60 6.82
CA ALA A 2 0.84 -28.58 6.62
C ALA A 2 1.33 -28.37 5.18
N ARG A 3 1.38 -29.43 4.34
CA ARG A 3 1.75 -29.35 2.91
C ARG A 3 0.64 -28.77 2.02
N GLU A 4 -0.62 -28.95 2.35
CA GLU A 4 -1.75 -28.36 1.62
C GLU A 4 -1.91 -26.85 1.97
N GLU A 5 -1.50 -26.44 3.15
CA GLU A 5 -1.50 -25.01 3.57
C GLU A 5 -0.41 -24.18 2.87
N GLU A 6 0.71 -24.76 2.47
CA GLU A 6 1.77 -24.10 1.70
C GLU A 6 1.37 -23.87 0.21
N GLU A 7 0.41 -24.65 -0.32
CA GLU A 7 -0.09 -24.55 -1.70
C GLU A 7 -1.24 -23.53 -1.88
N LEU A 8 -1.89 -23.08 -0.79
CA LEU A 8 -3.14 -22.31 -0.92
C LEU A 8 -2.95 -20.91 -1.53
N GLY A 9 -1.77 -20.32 -1.44
CA GLY A 9 -1.52 -18.97 -1.96
C GLY A 9 -2.50 -17.94 -1.41
N LEU A 10 -2.68 -16.83 -2.13
CA LEU A 10 -3.66 -15.81 -1.75
C LEU A 10 -5.08 -16.28 -2.08
N VAL A 11 -5.99 -16.20 -1.13
CA VAL A 11 -7.43 -16.52 -1.28
C VAL A 11 -8.22 -15.26 -1.68
N VAL A 12 -7.79 -14.09 -1.20
CA VAL A 12 -8.40 -12.80 -1.52
C VAL A 12 -7.34 -11.82 -2.00
N ILE A 13 -7.62 -11.18 -3.13
CA ILE A 13 -6.85 -10.06 -3.68
C ILE A 13 -7.72 -8.81 -3.59
N GLY A 14 -7.24 -7.76 -2.93
CA GLY A 14 -7.92 -6.47 -2.88
C GLY A 14 -7.44 -5.57 -4.00
N ALA A 15 -8.36 -5.15 -4.86
CA ALA A 15 -8.10 -4.19 -5.94
C ALA A 15 -8.53 -2.77 -5.59
N GLY A 16 -9.13 -2.56 -4.40
CA GLY A 16 -9.49 -1.23 -3.91
C GLY A 16 -8.27 -0.41 -3.52
N LEU A 17 -8.31 0.88 -3.82
CA LEU A 17 -7.22 1.80 -3.51
C LEU A 17 -7.23 2.21 -2.04
N GLY A 18 -6.10 2.66 -1.54
CA GLY A 18 -5.99 3.24 -0.21
C GLY A 18 -7.06 4.32 0.03
N ARG A 19 -7.57 4.44 1.25
CA ARG A 19 -8.65 5.35 1.69
C ARG A 19 -10.07 4.95 1.26
N THR A 20 -10.27 3.77 0.69
CA THR A 20 -11.60 3.18 0.45
C THR A 20 -12.08 2.25 1.57
N GLY A 21 -11.34 2.19 2.71
CA GLY A 21 -11.65 1.30 3.82
C GLY A 21 -10.85 0.00 3.82
N THR A 22 -9.72 -0.04 3.14
CA THR A 22 -8.84 -1.21 3.02
C THR A 22 -8.39 -1.76 4.37
N ASN A 23 -8.15 -0.91 5.39
CA ASN A 23 -7.76 -1.41 6.71
C ASN A 23 -8.91 -2.09 7.48
N SER A 24 -10.14 -1.60 7.33
CA SER A 24 -11.32 -2.29 7.87
C SER A 24 -11.50 -3.65 7.20
N LEU A 25 -11.30 -3.72 5.87
CA LEU A 25 -11.30 -4.98 5.13
C LEU A 25 -10.16 -5.91 5.59
N LYS A 26 -8.94 -5.38 5.84
CA LYS A 26 -7.82 -6.15 6.38
C LYS A 26 -8.23 -6.89 7.65
N ILE A 27 -8.72 -6.15 8.64
CA ILE A 27 -9.12 -6.73 9.92
C ILE A 27 -10.27 -7.72 9.75
N ALA A 28 -11.25 -7.41 8.87
CA ALA A 28 -12.35 -8.32 8.59
C ALA A 28 -11.85 -9.65 7.99
N LEU A 29 -10.92 -9.62 7.04
CA LEU A 29 -10.33 -10.84 6.46
C LEU A 29 -9.51 -11.62 7.49
N GLU A 30 -8.77 -10.94 8.37
CA GLU A 30 -8.02 -11.59 9.45
C GLU A 30 -8.93 -12.26 10.47
N LEU A 31 -10.09 -11.65 10.79
CA LEU A 31 -11.10 -12.26 11.65
C LEU A 31 -11.74 -13.51 11.00
N LEU A 32 -12.04 -13.44 9.70
CA LEU A 32 -12.66 -14.53 8.96
C LEU A 32 -11.72 -15.73 8.79
N TYR A 33 -10.49 -15.49 8.37
CA TYR A 33 -9.55 -16.57 8.02
C TYR A 33 -8.62 -16.99 9.15
N LYS A 34 -8.56 -16.22 10.26
CA LYS A 34 -7.61 -16.40 11.38
C LYS A 34 -6.15 -16.45 10.92
N LYS A 35 -5.84 -15.74 9.84
CA LYS A 35 -4.51 -15.62 9.24
C LYS A 35 -4.26 -14.16 8.85
N PRO A 36 -2.99 -13.69 8.82
CA PRO A 36 -2.68 -12.31 8.49
C PRO A 36 -3.05 -11.95 7.05
N CYS A 37 -3.43 -10.68 6.84
CA CYS A 37 -3.70 -10.07 5.56
C CYS A 37 -2.62 -9.04 5.23
N TYR A 38 -1.99 -9.17 4.07
CA TYR A 38 -0.97 -8.24 3.59
C TYR A 38 -1.57 -6.91 3.17
N HIS A 39 -0.95 -5.80 3.62
CA HIS A 39 -1.41 -4.44 3.41
C HIS A 39 -0.20 -3.49 3.42
N LEU A 40 -0.30 -2.28 2.88
CA LEU A 40 0.78 -1.28 2.94
C LEU A 40 1.33 -1.08 4.36
N LYS A 41 0.46 -1.16 5.35
CA LYS A 41 0.80 -1.06 6.78
C LYS A 41 1.84 -2.09 7.22
N GLU A 42 1.81 -3.30 6.66
CA GLU A 42 2.79 -4.35 6.95
C GLU A 42 4.19 -3.93 6.51
N ILE A 43 4.32 -3.36 5.31
CA ILE A 43 5.60 -2.87 4.80
C ILE A 43 6.11 -1.72 5.67
N TYR A 44 5.24 -0.76 5.98
CA TYR A 44 5.61 0.46 6.69
C TYR A 44 6.03 0.20 8.14
N LEU A 45 5.39 -0.76 8.83
CA LEU A 45 5.61 -1.01 10.24
C LEU A 45 6.53 -2.20 10.53
N HIS A 46 6.51 -3.24 9.68
CA HIS A 46 7.10 -4.53 10.06
C HIS A 46 8.01 -5.14 8.99
N GLN A 47 7.73 -4.93 7.72
CA GLN A 47 8.37 -5.65 6.62
C GLN A 47 9.16 -4.74 5.67
N HIS A 48 10.04 -3.88 6.22
CA HIS A 48 10.82 -2.94 5.41
C HIS A 48 11.62 -3.64 4.28
N SER A 49 12.09 -4.87 4.51
CA SER A 49 12.76 -5.68 3.49
C SER A 49 11.89 -6.01 2.27
N HIS A 50 10.56 -5.90 2.40
CA HIS A 50 9.65 -6.11 1.29
C HIS A 50 9.67 -4.96 0.28
N ILE A 51 10.14 -3.77 0.65
CA ILE A 51 10.32 -2.64 -0.29
C ILE A 51 11.20 -3.07 -1.47
N ALA A 52 12.39 -3.61 -1.16
CA ALA A 52 13.32 -4.07 -2.19
C ALA A 52 12.75 -5.22 -3.04
N LYS A 53 12.00 -6.16 -2.42
CA LYS A 53 11.36 -7.27 -3.14
C LYS A 53 10.29 -6.77 -4.11
N TRP A 54 9.48 -5.78 -3.72
CA TRP A 54 8.49 -5.17 -4.60
C TRP A 54 9.13 -4.36 -5.73
N MET A 55 10.21 -3.62 -5.46
CA MET A 55 10.98 -2.92 -6.48
C MET A 55 11.57 -3.89 -7.50
N GLU A 56 12.14 -5.01 -7.04
CA GLU A 56 12.65 -6.08 -7.90
C GLU A 56 11.53 -6.73 -8.72
N LEU A 57 10.37 -6.98 -8.11
CA LEU A 57 9.22 -7.59 -8.76
C LEU A 57 8.69 -6.67 -9.88
N ASP A 58 8.54 -5.37 -9.61
CA ASP A 58 8.10 -4.40 -10.62
C ASP A 58 9.09 -4.31 -11.79
N LYS A 59 10.39 -4.22 -11.49
CA LYS A 59 11.44 -4.20 -12.50
C LYS A 59 11.37 -5.44 -13.40
N LYS A 60 11.34 -6.64 -12.81
CA LYS A 60 11.25 -7.89 -13.56
C LYS A 60 9.99 -7.97 -14.42
N LEU A 61 8.86 -7.56 -13.88
CA LEU A 61 7.59 -7.55 -14.61
C LEU A 61 7.63 -6.56 -15.80
N THR A 62 8.23 -5.40 -15.60
CA THR A 62 8.36 -4.37 -16.64
C THR A 62 9.29 -4.82 -17.77
N GLU A 63 10.41 -5.46 -17.42
CA GLU A 63 11.41 -5.96 -18.36
C GLU A 63 11.02 -7.30 -19.00
N SER A 64 10.08 -8.05 -18.42
CA SER A 64 9.65 -9.37 -18.92
C SER A 64 8.88 -9.23 -20.25
N PRO A 65 9.25 -9.99 -21.28
CA PRO A 65 8.54 -9.97 -22.58
C PRO A 65 7.10 -10.48 -22.47
N ASP A 66 6.85 -11.47 -21.62
CA ASP A 66 5.54 -12.12 -21.43
C ASP A 66 4.68 -11.45 -20.34
N LYS A 67 5.22 -10.39 -19.69
CA LYS A 67 4.56 -9.64 -18.61
C LYS A 67 4.04 -10.51 -17.46
N LYS A 68 4.70 -11.65 -17.21
CA LYS A 68 4.36 -12.52 -16.09
C LYS A 68 5.06 -12.11 -14.82
N ILE A 69 4.32 -12.15 -13.74
CA ILE A 69 4.83 -11.83 -12.40
C ILE A 69 5.76 -12.95 -11.89
N ASP A 70 6.85 -12.57 -11.22
CA ASP A 70 7.80 -13.53 -10.66
C ASP A 70 7.17 -14.29 -9.47
N LYS A 71 6.82 -15.56 -9.70
CA LYS A 71 6.20 -16.45 -8.71
C LYS A 71 7.05 -16.59 -7.45
N ALA A 72 8.38 -16.72 -7.59
CA ALA A 72 9.27 -16.93 -6.45
C ALA A 72 9.33 -15.70 -5.54
N LEU A 73 9.33 -14.49 -6.12
CA LEU A 73 9.23 -13.24 -5.36
C LEU A 73 7.87 -13.10 -4.68
N CYS A 74 6.77 -13.40 -5.38
CA CYS A 74 5.43 -13.39 -4.79
C CYS A 74 5.36 -14.34 -3.59
N HIS A 75 5.88 -15.56 -3.70
CA HIS A 75 5.94 -16.50 -2.57
C HIS A 75 6.74 -15.95 -1.39
N LYS A 76 7.86 -15.25 -1.63
CA LYS A 76 8.65 -14.62 -0.56
C LYS A 76 7.92 -13.45 0.11
N ILE A 77 7.15 -12.66 -0.68
CA ILE A 77 6.41 -11.51 -0.18
C ILE A 77 5.18 -11.97 0.63
N PHE A 78 4.43 -12.95 0.09
CA PHE A 78 3.14 -13.35 0.65
C PHE A 78 3.20 -14.57 1.56
N LYS A 79 4.41 -15.03 1.92
CA LYS A 79 4.56 -16.18 2.83
C LYS A 79 3.85 -15.93 4.16
N GLY A 80 2.87 -16.78 4.47
CA GLY A 80 2.08 -16.71 5.70
C GLY A 80 0.85 -15.80 5.62
N TYR A 81 0.65 -15.06 4.53
CA TYR A 81 -0.53 -14.22 4.32
C TYR A 81 -1.59 -14.97 3.52
N ILE A 82 -2.86 -14.84 3.95
CA ILE A 82 -4.03 -15.44 3.29
C ILE A 82 -4.63 -14.52 2.24
N ALA A 83 -4.44 -13.23 2.38
CA ALA A 83 -4.96 -12.20 1.50
C ALA A 83 -3.93 -11.10 1.28
N ALA A 84 -4.01 -10.38 0.17
CA ALA A 84 -3.19 -9.21 -0.12
C ALA A 84 -4.07 -8.09 -0.67
N ILE A 85 -4.07 -6.95 0.00
CA ILE A 85 -4.92 -5.79 -0.31
C ILE A 85 -4.14 -4.48 -0.20
N ASP A 86 -4.72 -3.39 -0.72
CA ASP A 86 -4.07 -2.08 -0.71
C ASP A 86 -2.73 -2.07 -1.48
N HIS A 87 -2.03 -0.95 -1.48
CA HIS A 87 -0.70 -0.86 -2.08
C HIS A 87 0.32 -1.75 -1.34
N PRO A 88 1.26 -2.36 -2.05
CA PRO A 88 1.41 -2.44 -3.52
C PRO A 88 0.45 -3.41 -4.19
N ALA A 89 -0.10 -4.41 -3.47
CA ALA A 89 -0.81 -5.56 -4.04
C ALA A 89 -1.96 -5.16 -5.00
N CYS A 90 -2.72 -4.12 -4.68
CA CYS A 90 -3.81 -3.67 -5.54
C CYS A 90 -3.35 -3.27 -6.94
N ALA A 91 -2.15 -2.68 -7.08
CA ALA A 91 -1.61 -2.26 -8.37
C ALA A 91 -1.22 -3.43 -9.28
N TYR A 92 -1.10 -4.63 -8.72
CA TYR A 92 -0.73 -5.87 -9.43
C TYR A 92 -1.86 -6.91 -9.42
N TYR A 93 -3.11 -6.48 -9.19
CA TYR A 93 -4.23 -7.42 -9.01
C TYR A 93 -4.42 -8.36 -10.21
N LYS A 94 -4.16 -7.91 -11.45
CA LYS A 94 -4.29 -8.73 -12.66
C LYS A 94 -3.28 -9.87 -12.66
N GLU A 95 -2.02 -9.52 -12.48
CA GLU A 95 -0.90 -10.47 -12.46
C GLU A 95 -1.03 -11.44 -11.26
N LEU A 96 -1.50 -10.94 -10.11
CA LEU A 96 -1.78 -11.78 -8.95
C LEU A 96 -2.98 -12.71 -9.20
N LEU A 97 -4.00 -12.25 -9.93
CA LEU A 97 -5.16 -13.05 -10.27
C LEU A 97 -4.82 -14.17 -11.26
N GLU A 98 -3.86 -13.93 -12.15
CA GLU A 98 -3.29 -14.95 -13.04
C GLU A 98 -2.46 -15.99 -12.26
N LEU A 99 -1.63 -15.50 -11.31
CA LEU A 99 -0.80 -16.36 -10.48
C LEU A 99 -1.62 -17.20 -9.50
N TYR A 100 -2.73 -16.65 -8.98
CA TYR A 100 -3.64 -17.29 -8.03
C TYR A 100 -5.06 -17.41 -8.62
N PRO A 101 -5.28 -18.33 -9.57
CA PRO A 101 -6.52 -18.40 -10.35
C PRO A 101 -7.77 -18.75 -9.53
N LYS A 102 -7.62 -19.24 -8.31
CA LYS A 102 -8.73 -19.51 -7.38
C LYS A 102 -9.07 -18.34 -6.46
N SER A 103 -8.28 -17.26 -6.46
CA SER A 103 -8.51 -16.09 -5.61
C SER A 103 -9.78 -15.36 -6.00
N LYS A 104 -10.46 -14.81 -5.02
CA LYS A 104 -11.54 -13.85 -5.17
C LYS A 104 -11.00 -12.42 -5.09
N VAL A 105 -11.61 -11.49 -5.84
CA VAL A 105 -11.21 -10.09 -5.85
C VAL A 105 -12.22 -9.25 -5.08
N VAL A 106 -11.74 -8.43 -4.15
CA VAL A 106 -12.58 -7.45 -3.45
C VAL A 106 -12.15 -6.05 -3.87
N LEU A 107 -13.03 -5.33 -4.54
CA LEU A 107 -12.87 -3.93 -4.89
C LEU A 107 -13.59 -3.08 -3.84
N THR A 108 -12.85 -2.54 -2.87
CA THR A 108 -13.43 -1.56 -1.96
C THR A 108 -13.71 -0.26 -2.71
N ILE A 109 -14.95 0.21 -2.62
CA ILE A 109 -15.44 1.43 -3.28
C ILE A 109 -15.76 2.51 -2.26
N ARG A 110 -15.76 3.74 -2.71
CA ARG A 110 -16.11 4.92 -1.94
C ARG A 110 -16.57 6.02 -2.87
N ASP A 111 -17.34 7.00 -2.35
CA ASP A 111 -17.60 8.23 -3.07
C ASP A 111 -16.29 8.90 -3.50
N PRO A 112 -16.12 9.31 -4.77
CA PRO A 112 -14.88 9.84 -5.30
C PRO A 112 -14.39 11.11 -4.58
N GLU A 113 -15.28 12.03 -4.23
CA GLU A 113 -14.91 13.27 -3.54
C GLU A 113 -14.44 13.00 -2.11
N ILE A 114 -15.14 12.11 -1.40
CA ILE A 114 -14.76 11.69 -0.06
C ILE A 114 -13.40 10.93 -0.11
N TRP A 115 -13.19 10.10 -1.13
CA TRP A 115 -11.91 9.43 -1.35
C TRP A 115 -10.78 10.44 -1.58
N LEU A 116 -10.97 11.40 -2.49
CA LEU A 116 -9.96 12.42 -2.81
C LEU A 116 -9.60 13.26 -1.57
N ALA A 117 -10.58 13.73 -0.82
CA ALA A 117 -10.35 14.48 0.42
C ALA A 117 -9.54 13.66 1.43
N GLY A 118 -9.84 12.36 1.56
CA GLY A 118 -9.07 11.43 2.39
C GLY A 118 -7.63 11.24 1.91
N CYS A 119 -7.40 11.15 0.60
CA CYS A 119 -6.08 11.03 0.01
C CYS A 119 -5.24 12.30 0.18
N ARG A 120 -5.82 13.47 -0.11
CA ARG A 120 -5.14 14.78 0.00
C ARG A 120 -4.65 15.08 1.40
N SER A 121 -5.41 14.67 2.39
CA SER A 121 -5.05 14.89 3.79
C SER A 121 -4.06 13.87 4.36
N THR A 122 -3.70 12.82 3.60
CA THR A 122 -2.87 11.71 4.10
C THR A 122 -1.82 11.25 3.10
N ILE A 123 -2.18 10.38 2.15
CA ILE A 123 -1.23 9.59 1.35
C ILE A 123 -0.85 10.22 0.01
N LEU A 124 -1.68 11.10 -0.53
CA LEU A 124 -1.48 11.73 -1.85
C LEU A 124 -1.60 13.26 -1.77
N PRO A 125 -0.70 13.96 -1.03
CA PRO A 125 -0.62 15.41 -1.10
C PRO A 125 -0.28 15.85 -2.54
N ARG A 126 -0.59 17.13 -2.88
CA ARG A 126 -0.39 17.65 -4.24
C ARG A 126 1.06 17.66 -4.72
N ASP A 127 1.99 17.60 -3.79
CA ASP A 127 3.45 17.59 -4.03
C ASP A 127 4.07 16.19 -3.89
N ILE A 128 3.26 15.12 -4.02
CA ILE A 128 3.73 13.75 -3.77
C ILE A 128 4.88 13.33 -4.69
N ASP A 129 4.89 13.79 -5.92
CA ASP A 129 5.87 13.49 -6.97
C ASP A 129 7.08 14.44 -6.96
N GLN A 130 7.05 15.49 -6.13
CA GLN A 130 8.16 16.44 -6.04
C GLN A 130 9.39 15.82 -5.35
N PRO A 131 10.61 16.19 -5.78
CA PRO A 131 11.83 15.70 -5.16
C PRO A 131 11.87 15.96 -3.66
N ARG A 132 12.21 14.94 -2.89
CA ARG A 132 12.33 15.04 -1.43
C ARG A 132 13.68 15.59 -1.03
N THR A 133 13.71 16.38 0.05
CA THR A 133 14.94 16.97 0.59
C THR A 133 15.94 15.88 1.01
N TRP A 134 17.25 16.18 0.96
CA TRP A 134 18.29 15.27 1.40
C TRP A 134 18.11 14.81 2.86
N SER A 135 17.64 15.70 3.75
CA SER A 135 17.37 15.35 5.14
C SER A 135 16.23 14.34 5.29
N PHE A 136 15.20 14.42 4.44
CA PHE A 136 14.12 13.44 4.35
C PHE A 136 14.68 12.08 3.90
N GLN A 137 15.47 12.07 2.83
CA GLN A 137 16.06 10.84 2.29
C GLN A 137 17.01 10.19 3.31
N PHE A 138 17.83 10.98 3.99
CA PHE A 138 18.73 10.50 5.05
C PHE A 138 17.95 9.88 6.21
N LEU A 139 16.93 10.58 6.74
CA LEU A 139 16.10 10.05 7.81
C LEU A 139 15.43 8.74 7.41
N ARG A 140 14.85 8.69 6.21
CA ARG A 140 14.23 7.47 5.68
C ARG A 140 15.20 6.32 5.53
N LYS A 141 16.44 6.60 5.15
CA LYS A 141 17.52 5.61 5.11
C LYS A 141 17.83 5.05 6.50
N CYS A 142 17.93 5.92 7.51
CA CYS A 142 18.20 5.49 8.89
C CYS A 142 17.14 4.55 9.46
N ILE A 143 15.88 4.70 9.05
CA ILE A 143 14.77 3.86 9.52
C ILE A 143 14.39 2.73 8.54
N GLY A 144 15.21 2.47 7.52
CA GLY A 144 14.99 1.38 6.55
C GLY A 144 13.90 1.64 5.51
N LEU A 145 13.44 2.88 5.35
CA LEU A 145 12.36 3.28 4.43
C LEU A 145 12.85 4.11 3.23
N SER A 146 14.14 4.03 2.88
CA SER A 146 14.75 4.88 1.84
C SER A 146 14.01 4.84 0.49
N GLN A 147 13.60 3.66 0.04
CA GLN A 147 12.93 3.44 -1.25
C GLN A 147 11.40 3.39 -1.14
N PHE A 148 10.84 3.57 0.05
CA PHE A 148 9.39 3.45 0.25
C PHE A 148 8.59 4.47 -0.57
N HIS A 149 9.09 5.70 -0.66
CA HIS A 149 8.46 6.75 -1.44
C HIS A 149 8.49 6.43 -2.95
N GLU A 150 9.62 5.94 -3.45
CA GLU A 150 9.78 5.52 -4.83
C GLU A 150 8.84 4.36 -5.18
N LEU A 151 8.81 3.31 -4.33
CA LEU A 151 7.87 2.21 -4.48
C LEU A 151 6.42 2.70 -4.53
N PHE A 152 6.06 3.64 -3.65
CA PHE A 152 4.70 4.19 -3.63
C PHE A 152 4.37 4.93 -4.93
N LEU A 153 5.29 5.75 -5.47
CA LEU A 153 5.10 6.44 -6.74
C LEU A 153 5.00 5.48 -7.93
N ILE A 154 5.82 4.43 -7.99
CA ILE A 154 5.72 3.38 -9.01
C ILE A 154 4.31 2.78 -8.99
N ASN A 155 3.81 2.42 -7.81
CA ASN A 155 2.46 1.87 -7.67
C ASN A 155 1.37 2.87 -8.09
N CYS A 156 1.50 4.14 -7.73
CA CYS A 156 0.57 5.17 -8.18
C CYS A 156 0.55 5.31 -9.71
N ARG A 157 1.72 5.27 -10.37
CA ARG A 157 1.80 5.31 -11.83
C ARG A 157 1.20 4.08 -12.49
N ARG A 158 1.37 2.89 -11.92
CA ARG A 158 0.68 1.68 -12.41
C ARG A 158 -0.84 1.80 -12.33
N VAL A 159 -1.36 2.42 -11.26
CA VAL A 159 -2.79 2.60 -11.03
C VAL A 159 -3.37 3.69 -11.93
N PHE A 160 -2.72 4.85 -11.99
CA PHE A 160 -3.26 6.06 -12.60
C PHE A 160 -2.66 6.38 -13.98
N GLY A 161 -1.62 5.67 -14.40
CA GLY A 161 -0.86 5.93 -15.62
C GLY A 161 0.32 6.88 -15.41
N GLU A 162 1.31 6.78 -16.30
CA GLU A 162 2.58 7.54 -16.23
C GLU A 162 2.38 9.06 -16.36
N GLN A 163 1.34 9.50 -17.05
CA GLN A 163 1.04 10.91 -17.32
C GLN A 163 0.11 11.55 -16.28
N MET A 164 -0.14 10.87 -15.15
CA MET A 164 -1.02 11.38 -14.11
C MET A 164 -0.46 12.65 -13.49
N ASP A 165 -1.26 13.71 -13.50
CA ASP A 165 -1.01 14.92 -12.73
C ASP A 165 -1.58 14.76 -11.30
N PHE A 166 -0.71 14.41 -10.37
CA PHE A 166 -1.09 14.24 -8.95
C PHE A 166 -1.46 15.56 -8.25
N SER A 167 -1.11 16.71 -8.82
CA SER A 167 -1.47 18.01 -8.25
C SER A 167 -2.91 18.42 -8.58
N ASN A 168 -3.48 17.87 -9.66
CA ASN A 168 -4.79 18.20 -10.18
C ASN A 168 -5.89 17.29 -9.61
N ASP A 169 -6.89 17.88 -8.94
CA ASP A 169 -7.97 17.14 -8.30
C ASP A 169 -8.88 16.44 -9.31
N THR A 170 -9.19 17.07 -10.45
CA THR A 170 -10.01 16.48 -11.50
C THR A 170 -9.31 15.27 -12.13
N SER A 171 -8.00 15.35 -12.39
CA SER A 171 -7.21 14.22 -12.88
C SER A 171 -7.25 13.05 -11.90
N MET A 172 -7.11 13.33 -10.60
CA MET A 172 -7.18 12.31 -9.55
C MET A 172 -8.55 11.64 -9.46
N LEU A 173 -9.63 12.43 -9.52
CA LEU A 173 -11.01 11.89 -9.51
C LEU A 173 -11.27 11.00 -10.73
N ASN A 174 -10.91 11.48 -11.92
CA ASN A 174 -11.05 10.69 -13.15
C ASN A 174 -10.23 9.41 -13.10
N GLY A 175 -8.99 9.47 -12.61
CA GLY A 175 -8.13 8.30 -12.44
C GLY A 175 -8.72 7.27 -11.48
N PHE A 176 -9.29 7.71 -10.36
CA PHE A 176 -9.96 6.83 -9.39
C PHE A 176 -11.19 6.13 -10.00
N VAL A 177 -12.03 6.89 -10.68
CA VAL A 177 -13.22 6.33 -11.36
C VAL A 177 -12.80 5.33 -12.45
N GLN A 178 -11.81 5.71 -13.27
CA GLN A 178 -11.28 4.84 -14.33
C GLN A 178 -10.67 3.55 -13.78
N TRP A 179 -9.91 3.64 -12.67
CA TRP A 179 -9.39 2.46 -11.99
C TRP A 179 -10.49 1.49 -11.59
N ASN A 180 -11.51 1.99 -10.90
CA ASN A 180 -12.64 1.15 -10.48
C ASN A 180 -13.34 0.50 -11.67
N GLN A 181 -13.55 1.24 -12.76
CA GLN A 181 -14.15 0.72 -13.99
C GLN A 181 -13.26 -0.37 -14.63
N ASN A 182 -11.95 -0.14 -14.71
CA ASN A 182 -11.00 -1.12 -15.24
C ASN A 182 -11.02 -2.43 -14.45
N VAL A 183 -11.08 -2.37 -13.12
CA VAL A 183 -11.20 -3.56 -12.27
C VAL A 183 -12.51 -4.29 -12.55
N ILE A 184 -13.64 -3.57 -12.62
CA ILE A 184 -14.96 -4.16 -12.86
C ILE A 184 -15.02 -4.84 -14.24
N GLN A 185 -14.37 -4.29 -15.25
CA GLN A 185 -14.37 -4.83 -16.61
C GLN A 185 -13.42 -6.02 -16.78
N SER A 186 -12.32 -6.06 -16.02
CA SER A 186 -11.25 -7.06 -16.21
C SER A 186 -11.38 -8.29 -15.33
N VAL A 187 -12.15 -8.22 -14.25
CA VAL A 187 -12.33 -9.35 -13.32
C VAL A 187 -13.68 -10.03 -13.60
N PRO A 188 -13.72 -11.38 -13.76
CA PRO A 188 -14.97 -12.12 -13.92
C PRO A 188 -15.95 -11.81 -12.78
N SER A 189 -17.24 -11.64 -13.10
CA SER A 189 -18.26 -11.19 -12.15
C SER A 189 -18.49 -12.14 -10.98
N ASP A 190 -18.27 -13.44 -11.19
CA ASP A 190 -18.35 -14.49 -10.15
C ASP A 190 -17.17 -14.44 -9.18
N ARG A 191 -16.09 -13.77 -9.56
CA ARG A 191 -14.87 -13.60 -8.75
C ARG A 191 -14.69 -12.19 -8.21
N LEU A 192 -15.61 -11.25 -8.47
CA LEU A 192 -15.51 -9.84 -8.07
C LEU A 192 -16.61 -9.45 -7.10
N LEU A 193 -16.22 -8.92 -5.95
CA LEU A 193 -17.12 -8.18 -5.07
C LEU A 193 -16.81 -6.69 -5.11
N LYS A 194 -17.76 -5.85 -5.53
CA LYS A 194 -17.76 -4.41 -5.27
C LYS A 194 -18.26 -4.19 -3.84
N PHE A 195 -17.42 -3.64 -2.98
CA PHE A 195 -17.67 -3.62 -1.55
C PHE A 195 -17.52 -2.22 -0.96
N ASP A 196 -18.62 -1.67 -0.47
CA ASP A 196 -18.61 -0.54 0.45
C ASP A 196 -18.54 -1.09 1.89
N ILE A 197 -17.57 -0.64 2.68
CA ILE A 197 -17.38 -1.14 4.05
C ILE A 197 -18.58 -0.86 4.97
N SER A 198 -19.44 0.12 4.63
CA SER A 198 -20.67 0.40 5.37
C SER A 198 -21.71 -0.73 5.27
N GLN A 199 -21.61 -1.61 4.27
CA GLN A 199 -22.47 -2.77 4.10
C GLN A 199 -22.26 -3.88 5.15
N GLY A 200 -21.13 -3.83 5.89
CA GLY A 200 -20.85 -4.78 6.96
C GLY A 200 -20.52 -6.20 6.48
N TRP A 201 -20.82 -7.18 7.35
CA TRP A 201 -20.42 -8.58 7.13
C TRP A 201 -21.15 -9.29 6.00
N GLU A 202 -22.44 -9.03 5.82
CA GLU A 202 -23.32 -9.86 5.00
C GLU A 202 -22.80 -10.05 3.55
N PRO A 203 -22.55 -8.99 2.73
CA PRO A 203 -22.09 -9.17 1.36
C PRO A 203 -20.71 -9.80 1.28
N LEU A 204 -19.81 -9.49 2.23
CA LEU A 204 -18.46 -10.04 2.25
C LEU A 204 -18.49 -11.53 2.57
N CYS A 205 -19.20 -11.93 3.62
CA CYS A 205 -19.30 -13.34 4.03
C CYS A 205 -20.02 -14.19 2.99
N LYS A 206 -21.10 -13.67 2.41
CA LYS A 206 -21.82 -14.33 1.31
C LYS A 206 -20.92 -14.59 0.11
N PHE A 207 -20.17 -13.56 -0.30
CA PHE A 207 -19.23 -13.67 -1.42
C PHE A 207 -18.11 -14.66 -1.13
N LEU A 208 -17.51 -14.60 0.07
CA LEU A 208 -16.43 -15.50 0.46
C LEU A 208 -16.90 -16.90 0.84
N GLN A 209 -18.21 -17.11 1.00
CA GLN A 209 -18.83 -18.38 1.48
C GLN A 209 -18.36 -18.75 2.89
N LEU A 210 -18.30 -17.75 3.77
CA LEU A 210 -17.88 -17.92 5.16
C LEU A 210 -19.01 -17.51 6.11
N PRO A 211 -19.07 -18.07 7.33
CA PRO A 211 -20.05 -17.67 8.33
C PRO A 211 -19.83 -16.20 8.77
N ILE A 212 -20.94 -15.54 9.10
CA ILE A 212 -20.88 -14.17 9.66
C ILE A 212 -20.36 -14.27 11.10
N PRO A 213 -19.30 -13.51 11.45
CA PRO A 213 -18.79 -13.47 12.82
C PRO A 213 -19.79 -12.84 13.80
N ASP A 214 -19.79 -13.31 15.03
CA ASP A 214 -20.60 -12.74 16.12
C ASP A 214 -19.88 -11.51 16.75
N CYS A 215 -19.58 -10.52 15.90
CA CYS A 215 -19.01 -9.24 16.32
C CYS A 215 -19.32 -8.16 15.26
N PRO A 216 -19.38 -6.89 15.65
CA PRO A 216 -19.55 -5.79 14.69
C PRO A 216 -18.47 -5.81 13.59
N PHE A 217 -18.86 -5.36 12.39
CA PHE A 217 -17.88 -5.19 11.31
C PHE A 217 -16.80 -4.16 11.73
N PRO A 218 -15.51 -4.42 11.45
CA PRO A 218 -14.46 -3.50 11.84
C PRO A 218 -14.58 -2.14 11.15
N HIS A 219 -14.74 -1.08 11.93
CA HIS A 219 -14.69 0.30 11.45
C HIS A 219 -13.47 0.99 12.03
N VAL A 220 -12.36 0.95 11.28
CA VAL A 220 -11.12 1.57 11.76
C VAL A 220 -11.02 2.99 11.23
N ASN A 221 -11.08 3.95 12.14
CA ASN A 221 -10.83 5.34 11.80
C ASN A 221 -9.32 5.65 11.82
N GLU A 222 -8.60 5.11 10.83
CA GLU A 222 -7.15 5.34 10.68
C GLU A 222 -6.78 6.79 10.37
N TYR A 223 -7.74 7.61 9.97
CA TYR A 223 -7.49 8.99 9.58
C TYR A 223 -6.71 9.74 10.66
N ASN A 224 -7.13 9.61 11.91
CA ASN A 224 -6.48 10.30 13.02
C ASN A 224 -5.11 9.70 13.36
N GLU A 225 -4.95 8.39 13.30
CA GLU A 225 -3.69 7.70 13.58
C GLU A 225 -2.65 8.03 12.51
N LEU A 226 -2.99 7.82 11.24
CA LEU A 226 -2.12 8.13 10.11
C LEU A 226 -1.75 9.62 10.06
N ARG A 227 -2.71 10.50 10.28
CA ARG A 227 -2.49 11.95 10.34
C ARG A 227 -1.56 12.36 11.50
N ARG A 228 -1.65 11.69 12.64
CA ARG A 228 -0.72 11.93 13.77
C ARG A 228 0.71 11.51 13.38
N LEU A 229 0.87 10.33 12.79
CA LEU A 229 2.16 9.83 12.33
C LEU A 229 2.78 10.76 11.27
N LEU A 230 2.01 11.18 10.26
CA LEU A 230 2.47 12.09 9.22
C LEU A 230 2.83 13.48 9.79
N LYS A 231 2.06 14.01 10.75
CA LYS A 231 2.40 15.26 11.44
C LYS A 231 3.67 15.13 12.27
N LEU A 232 3.86 14.01 12.95
CA LEU A 232 5.10 13.74 13.69
C LEU A 232 6.29 13.69 12.74
N GLU A 233 6.16 12.96 11.64
CA GLU A 233 7.20 12.89 10.61
C GLU A 233 7.54 14.28 10.06
N GLN A 234 6.53 15.10 9.72
CA GLN A 234 6.74 16.47 9.26
C GLN A 234 7.45 17.35 10.31
N ARG A 235 7.13 17.19 11.62
CA ARG A 235 7.82 17.89 12.71
C ARG A 235 9.28 17.48 12.80
N ILE A 236 9.56 16.17 12.77
CA ILE A 236 10.93 15.64 12.78
C ILE A 236 11.72 16.17 11.59
N LEU A 237 11.11 16.19 10.40
CA LEU A 237 11.75 16.74 9.20
C LEU A 237 12.03 18.24 9.28
N LYS A 238 11.12 19.02 9.86
CA LYS A 238 11.36 20.45 10.09
C LYS A 238 12.54 20.68 11.06
N LEU A 239 12.59 19.90 12.14
CA LEU A 239 13.69 19.97 13.10
C LEU A 239 15.02 19.51 12.49
N SER A 240 15.02 18.44 11.70
CA SER A 240 16.23 17.91 11.08
C SER A 240 16.88 18.86 10.08
N LYS A 241 16.13 19.75 9.44
CA LYS A 241 16.67 20.79 8.56
C LYS A 241 17.64 21.76 9.28
N TRP A 242 17.43 21.96 10.57
CA TRP A 242 18.24 22.83 11.38
C TRP A 242 19.26 22.08 12.23
N LEU A 243 18.87 20.97 12.84
CA LEU A 243 19.71 20.20 13.75
C LEU A 243 20.84 19.44 13.03
N LEU A 244 20.61 18.87 11.87
CA LEU A 244 21.63 18.13 11.14
C LEU A 244 22.81 19.02 10.67
N PRO A 245 22.57 20.16 10.01
CA PRO A 245 23.67 21.06 9.64
C PRO A 245 24.44 21.60 10.86
N THR A 246 23.74 21.95 11.93
CA THR A 246 24.41 22.43 13.16
C THR A 246 25.26 21.34 13.80
N LEU A 247 24.77 20.11 13.90
CA LEU A 247 25.52 18.97 14.41
C LEU A 247 26.78 18.69 13.56
N ILE A 248 26.65 18.72 12.24
CA ILE A 248 27.76 18.56 11.31
C ILE A 248 28.81 19.67 11.55
N LEU A 249 28.38 20.91 11.66
CA LEU A 249 29.28 22.03 11.96
C LEU A 249 30.01 21.84 13.30
N PHE A 250 29.32 21.40 14.35
CA PHE A 250 29.95 21.09 15.64
C PHE A 250 30.95 19.96 15.54
N ILE A 251 30.67 18.90 14.80
CA ILE A 251 31.59 17.78 14.57
C ILE A 251 32.84 18.29 13.83
N PHE A 252 32.67 19.08 12.75
CA PHE A 252 33.80 19.64 12.02
C PHE A 252 34.63 20.60 12.90
N ALA A 253 33.98 21.46 13.68
CA ALA A 253 34.67 22.33 14.61
C ALA A 253 35.46 21.56 15.67
N TYR A 254 34.89 20.48 16.20
CA TYR A 254 35.57 19.61 17.17
C TYR A 254 36.78 18.88 16.55
N ILE A 255 36.62 18.33 15.34
CA ILE A 255 37.71 17.68 14.61
C ILE A 255 38.80 18.70 14.32
N PHE A 256 38.45 19.88 13.83
CA PHE A 256 39.42 20.95 13.55
C PHE A 256 40.19 21.34 14.84
N TYR A 257 39.46 21.56 15.93
CA TYR A 257 40.09 21.83 17.24
C TYR A 257 41.09 20.76 17.68
N LYS A 258 40.72 19.48 17.51
CA LYS A 258 41.54 18.34 18.00
C LYS A 258 42.76 18.05 17.12
N PHE A 259 42.73 18.39 15.83
CA PHE A 259 43.80 17.99 14.89
C PHE A 259 44.59 19.18 14.32
N VAL A 260 44.16 20.42 14.56
CA VAL A 260 44.81 21.62 14.01
C VAL A 260 45.30 22.55 15.12
N LEU A 261 44.71 22.52 16.30
CA LEU A 261 45.16 23.16 17.52
C LEU A 261 45.68 22.13 18.53
#